data_fe7f625ad100133ca44e6b7f3ca6262f
#
_entry.id   fe7f625ad100133ca44e6b7f3ca6262f
#
_cell.length_a   1.000
_cell.length_b   1.000
_cell.length_c   1.000
_cell.angle_alpha   90.00
_cell.angle_beta   90.00
_cell.angle_gamma   90.00
#
_symmetry.space_group_name_H-M   'P 1'
#
loop_
_entity.id
_entity.type
_entity.pdbx_description
1 polymer ?
#
loop_
_entity_poly.entity_id
_entity_poly.type
_entity_poly.pdbx_seq_one_letter_code
_entity_poly.pdbx_strand_id
1 'polypeptide(L)'
;MSESPTHLEENSFLSRARYPKGKRSLQAILDATYEIVTSEGLTAASQEAIARRANVTQSAVRHYFPTKEELLLAFFTVGVERLQLVIDNKMAETYADSKTKLLKVAATHLDWISDIEDMYYFESAAFWGRNP
;
A
#
# COMPACT_ATOMS: atom_id res chain seq x y z
N MET A 1 11.08 12.07 -17.98
CA MET A 1 10.40 11.03 -18.78
C MET A 1 9.57 10.20 -17.84
N SER A 2 8.28 10.23 -18.04
CA SER A 2 7.34 9.46 -17.27
C SER A 2 7.46 8.00 -17.68
N GLU A 3 8.16 7.20 -16.92
CA GLU A 3 8.01 5.77 -17.03
C GLU A 3 6.67 5.37 -16.45
N SER A 4 5.91 4.72 -17.30
CA SER A 4 4.56 4.23 -17.04
C SER A 4 4.54 3.36 -15.79
N PRO A 5 3.53 3.45 -14.95
CA PRO A 5 3.33 2.59 -13.78
C PRO A 5 2.97 1.14 -14.14
N THR A 6 3.35 0.69 -15.32
CA THR A 6 2.86 -0.53 -15.96
C THR A 6 3.22 -1.82 -15.22
N HIS A 7 4.33 -1.86 -14.47
CA HIS A 7 4.73 -3.07 -13.75
C HIS A 7 4.05 -3.26 -12.38
N LEU A 8 3.57 -2.19 -11.76
CA LEU A 8 2.80 -2.28 -10.52
C LEU A 8 1.35 -2.72 -10.77
N GLU A 9 0.83 -2.40 -11.97
CA GLU A 9 -0.55 -2.74 -12.32
C GLU A 9 -0.74 -4.22 -12.65
N GLU A 10 0.27 -4.90 -13.21
CA GLU A 10 0.14 -6.29 -13.67
C GLU A 10 0.17 -7.33 -12.54
N ASN A 11 0.83 -7.05 -11.42
CA ASN A 11 0.93 -7.96 -10.28
C ASN A 11 0.20 -7.48 -9.02
N SER A 12 -0.39 -6.29 -9.06
CA SER A 12 -1.05 -5.73 -7.89
C SER A 12 -2.51 -6.19 -7.78
N PHE A 13 -3.08 -6.10 -6.58
CA PHE A 13 -4.51 -6.32 -6.34
C PHE A 13 -5.41 -5.44 -7.21
N LEU A 14 -4.89 -4.34 -7.77
CA LEU A 14 -5.58 -3.47 -8.72
C LEU A 14 -5.91 -4.20 -10.04
N SER A 15 -5.14 -5.23 -10.41
CA SER A 15 -5.41 -6.04 -11.59
C SER A 15 -6.66 -6.91 -11.47
N ARG A 16 -7.21 -7.09 -10.27
CA ARG A 16 -8.48 -7.81 -10.04
C ARG A 16 -9.69 -7.11 -10.64
N ALA A 17 -9.59 -5.81 -10.89
CA ALA A 17 -10.66 -5.05 -11.51
C ALA A 17 -10.51 -5.03 -13.04
N ARG A 18 -11.42 -5.70 -13.74
CA ARG A 18 -11.41 -5.80 -15.22
C ARG A 18 -11.73 -4.48 -15.92
N TYR A 19 -12.38 -3.52 -15.24
CA TYR A 19 -12.89 -2.29 -15.85
C TYR A 19 -12.38 -1.06 -15.14
N PRO A 20 -12.24 0.09 -15.84
CA PRO A 20 -11.75 1.35 -15.25
C PRO A 20 -12.55 1.81 -14.02
N LYS A 21 -13.87 1.57 -14.01
CA LYS A 21 -14.73 1.88 -12.86
C LYS A 21 -14.38 1.03 -11.64
N GLY A 22 -14.11 -0.26 -11.86
CA GLY A 22 -13.68 -1.18 -10.80
C GLY A 22 -12.32 -0.80 -10.22
N LYS A 23 -11.36 -0.39 -11.06
CA LYS A 23 -10.05 0.10 -10.61
C LYS A 23 -10.17 1.35 -9.75
N ARG A 24 -11.04 2.28 -10.10
CA ARG A 24 -11.30 3.49 -9.30
C ARG A 24 -11.93 3.16 -7.96
N SER A 25 -12.89 2.26 -7.92
CA SER A 25 -13.52 1.80 -6.67
C SER A 25 -12.51 1.10 -5.77
N LEU A 26 -11.67 0.25 -6.33
CA LEU A 26 -10.64 -0.47 -5.61
C LEU A 26 -9.58 0.50 -5.03
N GLN A 27 -9.14 1.47 -5.82
CA GLN A 27 -8.22 2.50 -5.35
C GLN A 27 -8.85 3.36 -4.24
N ALA A 28 -10.11 3.76 -4.39
CA ALA A 28 -10.83 4.51 -3.37
C ALA A 28 -10.95 3.72 -2.05
N ILE A 29 -11.17 2.42 -2.12
CA ILE A 29 -11.20 1.54 -0.94
C ILE A 29 -9.84 1.49 -0.25
N LEU A 30 -8.75 1.35 -0.99
CA LEU A 30 -7.39 1.34 -0.45
C LEU A 30 -6.99 2.69 0.15
N ASP A 31 -7.33 3.80 -0.51
CA ASP A 31 -7.07 5.16 -0.01
C ASP A 31 -7.86 5.45 1.28
N ALA A 32 -9.14 5.05 1.32
CA ALA A 32 -9.96 5.17 2.52
C ALA A 32 -9.41 4.32 3.68
N THR A 33 -8.90 3.12 3.37
CA THR A 33 -8.25 2.26 4.36
C THR A 33 -7.01 2.93 4.92
N TYR A 34 -6.18 3.53 4.05
CA TYR A 34 -4.99 4.28 4.48
C TYR A 34 -5.36 5.42 5.43
N GLU A 35 -6.33 6.25 5.05
CA GLU A 35 -6.78 7.37 5.87
C GLU A 35 -7.25 6.92 7.26
N ILE A 36 -8.06 5.86 7.32
CA ILE A 36 -8.58 5.35 8.59
C ILE A 36 -7.47 4.74 9.44
N VAL A 37 -6.61 3.91 8.85
CA VAL A 37 -5.52 3.24 9.59
C VAL A 37 -4.54 4.26 10.17
N THR A 38 -4.19 5.30 9.39
CA THR A 38 -3.23 6.31 9.83
C THR A 38 -3.80 7.28 10.86
N SER A 39 -5.09 7.60 10.78
CA SER A 39 -5.71 8.58 11.69
C SER A 39 -6.39 7.94 12.91
N GLU A 40 -6.93 6.74 12.79
CA GLU A 40 -7.79 6.12 13.81
C GLU A 40 -7.30 4.73 14.24
N GLY A 41 -6.32 4.16 13.53
CA GLY A 41 -5.76 2.84 13.79
C GLY A 41 -6.51 1.69 13.10
N LEU A 42 -5.90 0.51 13.17
CA LEU A 42 -6.36 -0.67 12.44
C LEU A 42 -7.76 -1.15 12.87
N THR A 43 -8.07 -1.03 14.15
CA THR A 43 -9.37 -1.47 14.70
C THR A 43 -10.54 -0.68 14.11
N ALA A 44 -10.33 0.60 13.79
CA ALA A 44 -11.35 1.46 13.18
C ALA A 44 -11.62 1.13 11.71
N ALA A 45 -10.73 0.41 11.04
CA ALA A 45 -10.83 0.06 9.62
C ALA A 45 -11.81 -1.10 9.38
N SER A 46 -13.07 -0.93 9.76
CA SER A 46 -14.14 -1.86 9.41
C SER A 46 -14.57 -1.69 7.95
N GLN A 47 -15.12 -2.74 7.35
CA GLN A 47 -15.65 -2.67 5.98
C GLN A 47 -16.71 -1.57 5.81
N GLU A 48 -17.55 -1.36 6.83
CA GLU A 48 -18.55 -0.30 6.85
C GLU A 48 -17.93 1.10 6.87
N ALA A 49 -16.94 1.33 7.75
CA ALA A 49 -16.23 2.61 7.84
C ALA A 49 -15.48 2.93 6.54
N ILE A 50 -14.82 1.94 5.96
CA ILE A 50 -14.10 2.07 4.69
C ILE A 50 -15.06 2.37 3.55
N ALA A 51 -16.18 1.65 3.45
CA ALA A 51 -17.22 1.90 2.44
C ALA A 51 -17.74 3.34 2.50
N ARG A 52 -18.02 3.82 3.68
CA ARG A 52 -18.48 5.20 3.93
C ARG A 52 -17.43 6.22 3.50
N ARG A 53 -16.18 6.04 3.90
CA ARG A 53 -15.07 6.93 3.56
C ARG A 53 -14.74 6.92 2.07
N ALA A 54 -14.81 5.77 1.42
CA ALA A 54 -14.56 5.60 -0.01
C ALA A 54 -15.76 6.02 -0.88
N ASN A 55 -16.89 6.33 -0.28
CA ASN A 55 -18.14 6.64 -0.99
C ASN A 55 -18.58 5.52 -1.94
N VAL A 56 -18.48 4.30 -1.46
CA VAL A 56 -18.96 3.09 -2.14
C VAL A 56 -19.91 2.33 -1.22
N THR A 57 -20.62 1.35 -1.76
CA THR A 57 -21.48 0.48 -0.94
C THR A 57 -20.63 -0.53 -0.17
N GLN A 58 -21.12 -0.99 0.97
CA GLN A 58 -20.48 -2.07 1.71
C GLN A 58 -20.44 -3.36 0.89
N SER A 59 -21.45 -3.59 0.04
CA SER A 59 -21.45 -4.70 -0.92
C SER A 59 -20.32 -4.62 -1.92
N ALA A 60 -19.97 -3.42 -2.39
CA ALA A 60 -18.82 -3.21 -3.27
C ALA A 60 -17.50 -3.55 -2.57
N VAL A 61 -17.33 -3.15 -1.30
CA VAL A 61 -16.15 -3.52 -0.52
C VAL A 61 -16.06 -5.04 -0.39
N ARG A 62 -17.15 -5.72 -0.02
CA ARG A 62 -17.19 -7.18 0.11
C ARG A 62 -16.99 -7.93 -1.19
N HIS A 63 -17.38 -7.32 -2.31
CA HIS A 63 -17.14 -7.91 -3.63
C HIS A 63 -15.64 -8.04 -3.93
N TYR A 64 -14.85 -7.02 -3.59
CA TYR A 64 -13.40 -7.06 -3.78
C TYR A 64 -12.67 -7.77 -2.64
N PHE A 65 -13.13 -7.57 -1.42
CA PHE A 65 -12.53 -8.10 -0.20
C PHE A 65 -13.61 -8.69 0.71
N PRO A 66 -13.91 -9.99 0.56
CA PRO A 66 -14.96 -10.65 1.33
C PRO A 66 -14.80 -10.52 2.85
N THR A 67 -13.57 -10.45 3.33
CA THR A 67 -13.24 -10.28 4.75
C THR A 67 -12.38 -9.04 5.00
N LYS A 68 -12.42 -8.52 6.23
CA LYS A 68 -11.52 -7.44 6.67
C LYS A 68 -10.06 -7.85 6.55
N GLU A 69 -9.74 -9.08 6.88
CA GLU A 69 -8.39 -9.63 6.83
C GLU A 69 -7.84 -9.61 5.41
N GLU A 70 -8.63 -10.02 4.42
CA GLU A 70 -8.23 -9.96 3.01
C GLU A 70 -8.00 -8.53 2.53
N LEU A 71 -8.82 -7.58 2.97
CA LEU A 71 -8.65 -6.17 2.66
C LEU A 71 -7.34 -5.63 3.27
N LEU A 72 -7.08 -5.92 4.52
CA LEU A 72 -5.86 -5.48 5.20
C LEU A 72 -4.61 -6.13 4.62
N LEU A 73 -4.69 -7.42 4.26
CA LEU A 73 -3.61 -8.11 3.57
C LEU A 73 -3.28 -7.43 2.24
N ALA A 74 -4.29 -7.13 1.43
CA ALA A 74 -4.12 -6.43 0.18
C ALA A 74 -3.55 -5.02 0.39
N PHE A 75 -4.06 -4.29 1.37
CA PHE A 75 -3.62 -2.94 1.70
C PHE A 75 -2.13 -2.88 2.08
N PHE A 76 -1.70 -3.74 3.01
CA PHE A 76 -0.29 -3.78 3.41
C PHE A 76 0.61 -4.35 2.31
N THR A 77 0.13 -5.30 1.51
CA THR A 77 0.88 -5.83 0.35
C THR A 77 1.18 -4.73 -0.66
N VAL A 78 0.21 -3.89 -0.99
CA VAL A 78 0.42 -2.74 -1.89
C VAL A 78 1.46 -1.77 -1.31
N GLY A 79 1.44 -1.53 0.00
CA GLY A 79 2.44 -0.71 0.67
C GLY A 79 3.86 -1.27 0.54
N VAL A 80 4.02 -2.57 0.75
CA VAL A 80 5.32 -3.27 0.59
C VAL A 80 5.79 -3.25 -0.87
N GLU A 81 4.90 -3.48 -1.84
CA GLU A 81 5.22 -3.42 -3.26
C GLU A 81 5.71 -2.02 -3.68
N ARG A 82 5.08 -0.97 -3.17
CA ARG A 82 5.52 0.42 -3.42
C ARG A 82 6.91 0.68 -2.85
N LEU A 83 7.18 0.25 -1.62
CA LEU A 83 8.50 0.37 -1.02
C LEU A 83 9.55 -0.41 -1.83
N GLN A 84 9.23 -1.64 -2.21
CA GLN A 84 10.14 -2.47 -3.01
C GLN A 84 10.51 -1.78 -4.32
N LEU A 85 9.54 -1.18 -5.01
CA LEU A 85 9.80 -0.44 -6.24
C LEU A 85 10.74 0.75 -6.01
N VAL A 86 10.55 1.52 -4.95
CA VAL A 86 11.41 2.66 -4.61
C VAL A 86 12.84 2.20 -4.34
N ILE A 87 13.01 1.09 -3.60
CA ILE A 87 14.31 0.50 -3.33
C ILE A 87 14.96 -0.02 -4.61
N ASP A 88 14.23 -0.75 -5.44
CA ASP A 88 14.74 -1.31 -6.70
C ASP A 88 15.21 -0.20 -7.65
N ASN A 89 14.47 0.90 -7.75
CA ASN A 89 14.88 2.05 -8.55
C ASN A 89 16.17 2.66 -8.02
N LYS A 90 16.34 2.77 -6.70
CA LYS A 90 17.60 3.24 -6.10
C LYS A 90 18.74 2.26 -6.31
N MET A 91 18.48 0.97 -6.22
CA MET A 91 19.49 -0.06 -6.48
C MET A 91 19.98 -0.06 -7.94
N ALA A 92 19.15 0.33 -8.90
CA ALA A 92 19.47 0.41 -10.31
C ALA A 92 20.31 1.65 -10.67
N GLU A 93 20.37 2.68 -9.81
CA GLU A 93 21.18 3.87 -10.03
C GLU A 93 22.68 3.53 -10.00
N THR A 94 23.48 4.30 -10.78
CA THR A 94 24.94 4.17 -10.76
C THR A 94 25.52 4.95 -9.59
N TYR A 95 26.40 4.30 -8.82
CA TYR A 95 27.09 4.90 -7.68
C TYR A 95 28.61 4.75 -7.81
N ALA A 96 29.34 5.65 -7.16
CA ALA A 96 30.80 5.65 -7.17
C ALA A 96 31.39 4.35 -6.56
N ASP A 97 30.77 3.82 -5.53
CA ASP A 97 31.19 2.61 -4.84
C ASP A 97 30.03 1.96 -4.08
N SER A 98 30.26 0.74 -3.58
CA SER A 98 29.24 -0.04 -2.84
C SER A 98 28.82 0.59 -1.51
N LYS A 99 29.73 1.31 -0.85
CA LYS A 99 29.43 2.01 0.40
C LYS A 99 28.44 3.15 0.15
N THR A 100 28.70 3.97 -0.88
CA THR A 100 27.78 5.06 -1.28
C THR A 100 26.42 4.50 -1.66
N LYS A 101 26.37 3.41 -2.43
CA LYS A 101 25.14 2.71 -2.79
C LYS A 101 24.35 2.28 -1.54
N LEU A 102 25.01 1.61 -0.60
CA LEU A 102 24.39 1.15 0.63
C LEU A 102 23.80 2.32 1.44
N LEU A 103 24.56 3.41 1.60
CA LEU A 103 24.12 4.59 2.34
C LEU A 103 22.92 5.25 1.66
N LYS A 104 22.90 5.35 0.34
CA LYS A 104 21.79 5.92 -0.42
C LYS A 104 20.52 5.08 -0.33
N VAL A 105 20.63 3.77 -0.44
CA VAL A 105 19.50 2.85 -0.28
C VAL A 105 18.95 2.89 1.14
N ALA A 106 19.82 2.90 2.14
CA ALA A 106 19.42 3.03 3.54
C ALA A 106 18.73 4.38 3.82
N ALA A 107 19.27 5.48 3.29
CA ALA A 107 18.67 6.81 3.41
C ALA A 107 17.27 6.83 2.77
N THR A 108 17.11 6.25 1.57
CA THR A 108 15.81 6.15 0.89
C THR A 108 14.78 5.38 1.74
N HIS A 109 15.20 4.31 2.39
CA HIS A 109 14.32 3.55 3.27
C HIS A 109 13.92 4.37 4.50
N LEU A 110 14.89 5.08 5.11
CA LEU A 110 14.62 5.95 6.27
C LEU A 110 13.72 7.13 5.90
N ASP A 111 13.93 7.75 4.75
CA ASP A 111 13.07 8.82 4.23
C ASP A 111 11.64 8.30 4.03
N TRP A 112 11.49 7.11 3.44
CA TRP A 112 10.18 6.49 3.25
C TRP A 112 9.47 6.22 4.59
N ILE A 113 10.18 5.71 5.62
CA ILE A 113 9.63 5.50 6.95
C ILE A 113 9.22 6.82 7.60
N SER A 114 10.01 7.89 7.39
CA SER A 114 9.73 9.21 7.95
C SER A 114 8.55 9.91 7.27
N ASP A 115 8.28 9.57 6.01
CA ASP A 115 7.18 10.14 5.24
C ASP A 115 5.83 9.45 5.51
N ILE A 116 5.86 8.22 6.02
CA ILE A 116 4.64 7.54 6.47
C ILE A 116 4.30 7.93 7.90
N GLU A 117 3.02 7.99 8.18
CA GLU A 117 2.56 8.28 9.52
C GLU A 117 2.95 7.14 10.49
N ASP A 118 3.39 7.49 11.68
CA ASP A 118 3.86 6.56 12.70
C ASP A 118 2.86 5.42 12.94
N MET A 119 1.58 5.74 12.95
CA MET A 119 0.52 4.76 13.15
C MET A 119 0.53 3.67 12.07
N TYR A 120 0.70 4.05 10.79
CA TYR A 120 0.79 3.10 9.69
C TYR A 120 2.00 2.16 9.88
N TYR A 121 3.15 2.70 10.23
CA TYR A 121 4.36 1.91 10.43
C TYR A 121 4.18 0.85 11.53
N PHE A 122 3.69 1.27 12.69
CA PHE A 122 3.48 0.35 13.82
C PHE A 122 2.40 -0.70 13.52
N GLU A 123 1.30 -0.31 12.90
CA GLU A 123 0.22 -1.22 12.54
C GLU A 123 0.66 -2.22 11.47
N SER A 124 1.44 -1.79 10.46
CA SER A 124 1.97 -2.70 9.44
C SER A 124 2.95 -3.71 10.05
N ALA A 125 3.85 -3.27 10.92
CA ALA A 125 4.79 -4.16 11.61
C ALA A 125 4.06 -5.17 12.49
N ALA A 126 3.04 -4.74 13.24
CA ALA A 126 2.21 -5.61 14.06
C ALA A 126 1.41 -6.61 13.22
N PHE A 127 0.89 -6.17 12.07
CA PHE A 127 0.15 -7.04 11.13
C PHE A 127 1.06 -8.14 10.58
N TRP A 128 2.23 -7.79 10.05
CA TRP A 128 3.16 -8.77 9.49
C TRP A 128 3.76 -9.68 10.56
N GLY A 129 3.91 -9.22 11.79
CA GLY A 129 4.31 -10.06 12.91
C GLY A 129 3.31 -11.18 13.24
N ARG A 130 2.03 -10.97 12.93
CA ARG A 130 0.97 -11.98 13.11
C ARG A 130 0.67 -12.80 11.86
N ASN A 131 1.10 -12.34 10.68
CA ASN A 131 0.83 -12.98 9.38
C ASN A 131 2.15 -13.13 8.60
N PRO A 132 3.06 -14.00 9.05
CA PRO A 132 4.37 -14.18 8.43
C PRO A 132 4.30 -14.80 7.03
#